data_22249c9654abf24ac31936e4305cc7ad
#
_entry.id   22249c9654abf24ac31936e4305cc7ad
#
_cell.length_a   1.000
_cell.length_b   1.000
_cell.length_c   1.000
_cell.angle_alpha   90.00
_cell.angle_beta   90.00
_cell.angle_gamma   90.00
#
_symmetry.space_group_name_H-M   'P 1'
#
loop_
_entity.id
_entity.type
_entity.pdbx_description
1 polymer ?
#
loop_
_entity_poly.entity_id
_entity_poly.type
_entity_poly.pdbx_seq_one_letter_code
_entity_poly.pdbx_strand_id
1 'polypeptide(L)'
;MSEKRTQNKGTKKQQEIQNYRRKEKSFNWVWLGVSVLLVIGVIATGVMLNVADIRQTPKMVMKEYFELLSKGKYEEMYAFVSDTSGIEKKAFLEKNKNIYEGIQMSGLQVKFDKEKKKKDKEKTAVVSYQTKMETVAGEKAFYNEASLVKEKGGDWKLVWEPSLIFPELREDDRIVVSTVSARRGNILDRNGNGLAVNGTVLQVGVVPGKMDEDKTGAIEKIAAEMDMTEEEIETKLSAAWVTDDVFVPLKSMAKGNEEKEQRLLEVKGVMISETEGRVYPLGAAGGHLTGYVQPISAEELEEKQSEGYHENSVIGKSGLELAYEKTLKGSDGYEIYTADQNGRTKILLAAKEKEDGQDVTVTIDAAIQQKAYEQFQGDAAMAVSINPKTGEVMALVSTPAYDPNEF
;
A
#
# COMPACT_ATOMS: atom_id res chain seq x y z
N MET A 1 -2.19 -2.84 -102.33
CA MET A 1 -2.43 -1.60 -101.53
C MET A 1 -3.78 -1.62 -100.83
N SER A 2 -4.39 -2.79 -100.52
CA SER A 2 -5.73 -2.96 -99.94
C SER A 2 -5.74 -3.41 -98.49
N GLU A 3 -4.69 -4.07 -97.97
CA GLU A 3 -4.68 -4.65 -96.57
C GLU A 3 -4.30 -3.68 -95.49
N LYS A 4 -3.58 -2.58 -95.75
CA LYS A 4 -3.20 -1.58 -94.72
C LYS A 4 -4.31 -0.63 -94.25
N ARG A 5 -5.44 -0.54 -95.00
CA ARG A 5 -6.57 0.34 -94.65
C ARG A 5 -7.59 -0.31 -93.70
N THR A 6 -7.63 -1.63 -93.61
CA THR A 6 -8.59 -2.37 -92.79
C THR A 6 -8.09 -2.55 -91.37
N GLN A 7 -6.78 -2.68 -91.12
CA GLN A 7 -6.21 -2.79 -89.78
C GLN A 7 -6.27 -1.49 -88.92
N ASN A 8 -6.22 -0.33 -89.64
CA ASN A 8 -6.22 0.98 -88.92
C ASN A 8 -7.61 1.44 -88.48
N LYS A 9 -8.70 0.84 -89.04
CA LYS A 9 -10.08 1.13 -88.53
C LYS A 9 -10.49 0.30 -87.35
N GLY A 10 -9.93 -0.91 -87.18
CA GLY A 10 -10.21 -1.80 -86.01
C GLY A 10 -9.59 -1.29 -84.74
N THR A 11 -8.37 -0.79 -84.82
CA THR A 11 -7.65 -0.26 -83.62
C THR A 11 -8.24 1.06 -83.11
N LYS A 12 -8.71 1.97 -83.98
CA LYS A 12 -9.39 3.19 -83.54
C LYS A 12 -10.72 2.91 -82.83
N LYS A 13 -11.50 1.96 -83.40
CA LYS A 13 -12.80 1.60 -82.82
C LYS A 13 -12.67 0.89 -81.43
N GLN A 14 -11.61 0.09 -81.28
CA GLN A 14 -11.30 -0.53 -79.97
C GLN A 14 -10.80 0.49 -78.90
N GLN A 15 -10.03 1.50 -79.33
CA GLN A 15 -9.59 2.58 -78.44
C GLN A 15 -10.76 3.49 -78.02
N GLU A 16 -11.70 3.80 -78.92
CA GLU A 16 -12.91 4.56 -78.56
C GLU A 16 -13.81 3.79 -77.62
N ILE A 17 -14.00 2.48 -77.77
CA ILE A 17 -14.79 1.64 -76.82
C ILE A 17 -14.12 1.51 -75.48
N GLN A 18 -12.77 1.40 -75.43
CA GLN A 18 -12.05 1.39 -74.15
C GLN A 18 -12.12 2.75 -73.43
N ASN A 19 -12.05 3.85 -74.15
CA ASN A 19 -12.19 5.20 -73.54
C ASN A 19 -13.61 5.48 -73.10
N TYR A 20 -14.64 4.97 -73.78
CA TYR A 20 -16.03 5.09 -73.33
C TYR A 20 -16.28 4.28 -72.04
N ARG A 21 -15.81 3.03 -71.98
CA ARG A 21 -15.88 2.20 -70.77
C ARG A 21 -15.10 2.76 -69.57
N ARG A 22 -14.00 3.48 -69.84
CA ARG A 22 -13.20 4.13 -68.83
C ARG A 22 -13.88 5.39 -68.25
N LYS A 23 -14.62 6.13 -69.11
CA LYS A 23 -15.43 7.29 -68.65
C LYS A 23 -16.66 6.87 -67.82
N GLU A 24 -17.36 5.80 -68.26
CA GLU A 24 -18.51 5.32 -67.44
C GLU A 24 -18.09 4.77 -66.08
N LYS A 25 -16.96 4.04 -66.05
CA LYS A 25 -16.45 3.56 -64.76
C LYS A 25 -16.02 4.71 -63.83
N SER A 26 -15.41 5.78 -64.36
CA SER A 26 -15.01 6.93 -63.54
C SER A 26 -16.21 7.78 -63.11
N PHE A 27 -17.25 7.89 -63.94
CA PHE A 27 -18.46 8.62 -63.57
C PHE A 27 -19.27 7.91 -62.48
N ASN A 28 -19.40 6.59 -62.54
CA ASN A 28 -20.09 5.82 -61.52
C ASN A 28 -19.34 5.82 -60.14
N TRP A 29 -18.01 5.83 -60.16
CA TRP A 29 -17.21 5.92 -58.95
C TRP A 29 -17.31 7.28 -58.25
N VAL A 30 -17.39 8.37 -58.99
CA VAL A 30 -17.58 9.73 -58.45
C VAL A 30 -18.95 9.85 -57.78
N TRP A 31 -20.01 9.32 -58.43
CA TRP A 31 -21.36 9.33 -57.86
C TRP A 31 -21.50 8.38 -56.68
N LEU A 32 -20.80 7.26 -56.66
CA LEU A 32 -20.71 6.38 -55.48
C LEU A 32 -19.96 7.07 -54.32
N GLY A 33 -18.87 7.76 -54.61
CA GLY A 33 -18.14 8.55 -53.61
C GLY A 33 -18.97 9.68 -52.99
N VAL A 34 -19.72 10.42 -53.82
CA VAL A 34 -20.61 11.49 -53.35
C VAL A 34 -21.79 10.95 -52.52
N SER A 35 -22.38 9.82 -52.94
CA SER A 35 -23.47 9.20 -52.17
C SER A 35 -22.99 8.61 -50.84
N VAL A 36 -21.77 8.04 -50.77
CA VAL A 36 -21.17 7.58 -49.51
C VAL A 36 -20.85 8.74 -48.58
N LEU A 37 -20.32 9.85 -49.10
CA LEU A 37 -20.06 11.06 -48.30
C LEU A 37 -21.35 11.71 -47.81
N LEU A 38 -22.45 11.71 -48.59
CA LEU A 38 -23.76 12.18 -48.16
C LEU A 38 -24.36 11.28 -47.07
N VAL A 39 -24.24 9.97 -47.17
CA VAL A 39 -24.69 9.02 -46.15
C VAL A 39 -23.87 9.16 -44.89
N ILE A 40 -22.54 9.32 -44.96
CA ILE A 40 -21.67 9.58 -43.79
C ILE A 40 -22.03 10.94 -43.18
N GLY A 41 -22.29 11.97 -43.97
CA GLY A 41 -22.73 13.29 -43.51
C GLY A 41 -24.07 13.24 -42.78
N VAL A 42 -25.03 12.48 -43.27
CA VAL A 42 -26.37 12.29 -42.66
C VAL A 42 -26.24 11.45 -41.37
N ILE A 43 -25.39 10.42 -41.36
CA ILE A 43 -25.11 9.64 -40.13
C ILE A 43 -24.37 10.49 -39.13
N ALA A 44 -23.37 11.26 -39.54
CA ALA A 44 -22.62 12.16 -38.64
C ALA A 44 -23.49 13.27 -38.08
N THR A 45 -24.37 13.90 -38.90
CA THR A 45 -25.34 14.89 -38.40
C THR A 45 -26.44 14.25 -37.54
N GLY A 46 -26.91 13.05 -37.89
CA GLY A 46 -27.87 12.29 -37.07
C GLY A 46 -27.28 11.85 -35.72
N VAL A 47 -26.02 11.47 -35.68
CA VAL A 47 -25.29 11.18 -34.43
C VAL A 47 -25.03 12.47 -33.66
N MET A 48 -24.60 13.56 -34.30
CA MET A 48 -24.44 14.85 -33.63
C MET A 48 -25.76 15.41 -33.10
N LEU A 49 -26.86 15.29 -33.82
CA LEU A 49 -28.19 15.73 -33.34
C LEU A 49 -28.75 14.84 -32.23
N ASN A 50 -28.44 13.54 -32.22
CA ASN A 50 -28.79 12.67 -31.09
C ASN A 50 -27.89 12.87 -29.86
N VAL A 51 -26.63 13.27 -30.04
CA VAL A 51 -25.74 13.60 -28.91
C VAL A 51 -26.09 14.94 -28.29
N ALA A 52 -26.66 15.87 -29.05
CA ALA A 52 -27.07 17.19 -28.54
C ALA A 52 -28.32 17.17 -27.66
N ASP A 53 -29.07 16.05 -27.60
CA ASP A 53 -30.33 15.97 -26.82
C ASP A 53 -30.28 14.90 -25.70
N ILE A 54 -29.12 14.37 -25.36
CA ILE A 54 -28.97 13.59 -24.13
C ILE A 54 -28.85 14.57 -22.97
N ARG A 55 -30.01 15.00 -22.46
CA ARG A 55 -30.06 15.79 -21.24
C ARG A 55 -29.36 15.05 -20.12
N GLN A 56 -28.32 15.67 -19.58
CA GLN A 56 -27.60 15.15 -18.44
C GLN A 56 -28.58 14.88 -17.28
N THR A 57 -28.65 13.63 -16.79
CA THR A 57 -29.48 13.28 -15.65
C THR A 57 -28.65 13.25 -14.37
N PRO A 58 -29.26 13.45 -13.18
CA PRO A 58 -28.56 13.34 -11.90
C PRO A 58 -27.78 12.02 -11.76
N LYS A 59 -28.36 10.92 -12.22
CA LYS A 59 -27.73 9.60 -12.18
C LYS A 59 -26.52 9.48 -13.13
N MET A 60 -26.57 10.15 -14.28
CA MET A 60 -25.39 10.17 -15.19
C MET A 60 -24.24 10.95 -14.56
N VAL A 61 -24.51 12.08 -13.92
CA VAL A 61 -23.50 12.85 -13.17
C VAL A 61 -22.83 11.98 -12.10
N MET A 62 -23.64 11.31 -11.28
CA MET A 62 -23.10 10.42 -10.24
C MET A 62 -22.31 9.25 -10.81
N LYS A 63 -22.74 8.68 -11.93
CA LYS A 63 -22.00 7.59 -12.60
C LYS A 63 -20.63 8.06 -13.05
N GLU A 64 -20.54 9.21 -13.68
CA GLU A 64 -19.30 9.80 -14.18
C GLU A 64 -18.39 10.22 -13.01
N TYR A 65 -18.93 10.80 -11.95
CA TYR A 65 -18.22 11.11 -10.72
C TYR A 65 -17.54 9.86 -10.12
N PHE A 66 -18.25 8.75 -9.96
CA PHE A 66 -17.69 7.52 -9.43
C PHE A 66 -16.75 6.81 -10.41
N GLU A 67 -16.93 6.97 -11.71
CA GLU A 67 -15.98 6.48 -12.71
C GLU A 67 -14.63 7.23 -12.62
N LEU A 68 -14.65 8.54 -12.41
CA LEU A 68 -13.46 9.33 -12.16
C LEU A 68 -12.80 8.95 -10.82
N LEU A 69 -13.59 8.74 -9.77
CA LEU A 69 -13.12 8.26 -8.49
C LEU A 69 -12.37 6.93 -8.63
N SER A 70 -12.95 5.96 -9.33
CA SER A 70 -12.33 4.64 -9.55
C SER A 70 -10.98 4.71 -10.29
N LYS A 71 -10.74 5.82 -11.00
CA LYS A 71 -9.49 6.08 -11.75
C LYS A 71 -8.53 7.01 -10.98
N GLY A 72 -8.86 7.43 -9.76
CA GLY A 72 -8.06 8.37 -8.97
C GLY A 72 -8.01 9.79 -9.55
N LYS A 73 -8.98 10.16 -10.41
CA LYS A 73 -9.00 11.45 -11.11
C LYS A 73 -9.72 12.53 -10.30
N TYR A 74 -9.24 12.79 -9.10
CA TYR A 74 -9.86 13.71 -8.13
C TYR A 74 -10.05 15.12 -8.66
N GLU A 75 -9.12 15.58 -9.51
CA GLU A 75 -9.19 16.93 -10.09
C GLU A 75 -10.37 17.08 -11.07
N GLU A 76 -10.60 16.04 -11.90
CA GLU A 76 -11.72 16.00 -12.84
C GLU A 76 -13.08 15.85 -12.10
N MET A 77 -13.11 15.14 -10.95
CA MET A 77 -14.30 15.00 -10.11
C MET A 77 -14.82 16.34 -9.61
N TYR A 78 -13.94 17.29 -9.28
CA TYR A 78 -14.35 18.60 -8.79
C TYR A 78 -15.24 19.39 -9.79
N ALA A 79 -15.10 19.11 -11.08
CA ALA A 79 -15.95 19.72 -12.09
C ALA A 79 -17.44 19.37 -11.95
N PHE A 80 -17.78 18.31 -11.21
CA PHE A 80 -19.16 17.92 -10.91
C PHE A 80 -19.70 18.52 -9.60
N VAL A 81 -18.85 19.14 -8.79
CA VAL A 81 -19.23 19.73 -7.50
C VAL A 81 -19.92 21.07 -7.71
N SER A 82 -21.04 21.30 -7.01
CA SER A 82 -21.76 22.57 -7.03
C SER A 82 -21.10 23.60 -6.10
N ASP A 83 -21.12 24.87 -6.50
CA ASP A 83 -20.69 25.98 -5.66
C ASP A 83 -21.43 26.03 -4.32
N THR A 84 -22.67 25.51 -4.28
CA THR A 84 -23.47 25.43 -3.04
C THR A 84 -22.90 24.49 -1.99
N SER A 85 -21.94 23.64 -2.35
CA SER A 85 -21.23 22.76 -1.41
C SER A 85 -20.31 23.52 -0.44
N GLY A 86 -19.90 24.73 -0.81
CA GLY A 86 -19.02 25.57 0.02
C GLY A 86 -17.58 25.04 0.20
N ILE A 87 -17.21 23.94 -0.46
CA ILE A 87 -15.87 23.37 -0.37
C ILE A 87 -14.96 23.94 -1.46
N GLU A 88 -13.79 24.41 -1.06
CA GLU A 88 -12.76 24.83 -2.01
C GLU A 88 -12.12 23.63 -2.73
N LYS A 89 -11.70 23.85 -4.00
CA LYS A 89 -11.08 22.80 -4.83
C LYS A 89 -9.95 22.09 -4.11
N LYS A 90 -9.04 22.85 -3.48
CA LYS A 90 -7.88 22.29 -2.78
C LYS A 90 -8.29 21.35 -1.65
N ALA A 91 -9.21 21.77 -0.79
CA ALA A 91 -9.71 20.98 0.33
C ALA A 91 -10.45 19.72 -0.14
N PHE A 92 -11.23 19.82 -1.22
CA PHE A 92 -11.89 18.66 -1.84
C PHE A 92 -10.85 17.63 -2.34
N LEU A 93 -9.83 18.08 -3.06
CA LEU A 93 -8.78 17.20 -3.61
C LEU A 93 -8.02 16.50 -2.48
N GLU A 94 -7.53 17.26 -1.51
CA GLU A 94 -6.77 16.73 -0.37
C GLU A 94 -7.61 15.72 0.43
N LYS A 95 -8.87 16.05 0.76
CA LYS A 95 -9.72 15.17 1.55
C LYS A 95 -10.02 13.85 0.82
N ASN A 96 -10.41 13.90 -0.46
CA ASN A 96 -10.69 12.69 -1.22
C ASN A 96 -9.43 11.85 -1.42
N LYS A 97 -8.34 12.47 -1.88
CA LYS A 97 -7.07 11.78 -2.11
C LYS A 97 -6.55 11.10 -0.85
N ASN A 98 -6.41 11.87 0.24
CA ASN A 98 -5.85 11.35 1.49
C ASN A 98 -6.68 10.19 2.06
N ILE A 99 -8.02 10.25 1.94
CA ILE A 99 -8.88 9.19 2.44
C ILE A 99 -8.77 7.95 1.55
N TYR A 100 -9.03 8.07 0.24
CA TYR A 100 -9.11 6.90 -0.63
C TYR A 100 -7.75 6.22 -0.86
N GLU A 101 -6.66 6.99 -0.93
CA GLU A 101 -5.31 6.44 -0.97
C GLU A 101 -4.89 5.86 0.39
N GLY A 102 -5.21 6.55 1.49
CA GLY A 102 -4.89 6.09 2.85
C GLY A 102 -5.54 4.76 3.21
N ILE A 103 -6.79 4.52 2.80
CA ILE A 103 -7.45 3.22 2.98
C ILE A 103 -7.11 2.19 1.90
N GLN A 104 -6.25 2.53 0.93
CA GLN A 104 -5.87 1.69 -0.22
C GLN A 104 -7.09 1.21 -1.02
N MET A 105 -8.02 2.13 -1.30
CA MET A 105 -9.27 1.79 -2.00
C MET A 105 -9.00 1.16 -3.37
N SER A 106 -9.68 0.06 -3.63
CA SER A 106 -9.70 -0.60 -4.94
C SER A 106 -11.05 -1.28 -5.21
N GLY A 107 -11.25 -1.77 -6.43
CA GLY A 107 -12.42 -2.57 -6.77
C GLY A 107 -13.77 -1.86 -6.56
N LEU A 108 -13.81 -0.52 -6.70
CA LEU A 108 -15.03 0.27 -6.48
C LEU A 108 -16.17 -0.17 -7.40
N GLN A 109 -17.30 -0.52 -6.81
CA GLN A 109 -18.54 -0.83 -7.48
C GLN A 109 -19.66 0.03 -6.92
N VAL A 110 -20.45 0.63 -7.80
CA VAL A 110 -21.59 1.46 -7.40
C VAL A 110 -22.85 1.00 -8.10
N LYS A 111 -23.86 0.68 -7.32
CA LYS A 111 -25.16 0.25 -7.78
C LYS A 111 -26.21 1.31 -7.43
N PHE A 112 -26.76 1.93 -8.46
CA PHE A 112 -27.78 2.96 -8.29
C PHE A 112 -29.18 2.35 -8.19
N ASP A 113 -30.00 2.90 -7.31
CA ASP A 113 -31.40 2.55 -7.21
C ASP A 113 -32.20 2.97 -8.45
N LYS A 114 -33.41 2.43 -8.59
CA LYS A 114 -34.32 2.83 -9.65
C LYS A 114 -34.80 4.26 -9.40
N GLU A 115 -34.60 5.14 -10.36
CA GLU A 115 -35.12 6.50 -10.29
C GLU A 115 -36.66 6.51 -10.13
N LYS A 116 -37.14 7.20 -9.10
CA LYS A 116 -38.54 7.53 -9.02
C LYS A 116 -38.80 8.59 -10.10
N LYS A 117 -39.75 8.36 -11.01
CA LYS A 117 -40.14 9.33 -12.06
C LYS A 117 -40.48 10.67 -11.42
N LYS A 118 -39.63 11.67 -11.60
CA LYS A 118 -39.81 13.05 -11.13
C LYS A 118 -40.34 13.94 -12.26
N LYS A 119 -41.09 15.00 -11.91
CA LYS A 119 -41.59 15.98 -12.87
C LYS A 119 -40.44 16.88 -13.34
N ASP A 120 -40.35 17.17 -14.65
CA ASP A 120 -39.29 17.95 -15.34
C ASP A 120 -38.99 19.38 -14.79
N LYS A 121 -39.67 19.82 -13.73
CA LYS A 121 -39.55 21.18 -13.16
C LYS A 121 -38.71 21.23 -11.86
N GLU A 122 -38.21 20.13 -11.35
CA GLU A 122 -37.46 20.12 -10.10
C GLU A 122 -36.02 20.60 -10.33
N LYS A 123 -35.56 21.56 -9.49
CA LYS A 123 -34.18 22.07 -9.48
C LYS A 123 -33.26 21.28 -8.57
N THR A 124 -33.78 20.32 -7.83
CA THR A 124 -33.02 19.46 -6.92
C THR A 124 -33.37 18.01 -7.18
N ALA A 125 -32.39 17.11 -6.97
CA ALA A 125 -32.60 15.68 -7.08
C ALA A 125 -31.81 14.97 -5.98
N VAL A 126 -32.27 13.78 -5.58
CA VAL A 126 -31.55 12.88 -4.69
C VAL A 126 -31.35 11.57 -5.45
N VAL A 127 -30.13 11.09 -5.46
CA VAL A 127 -29.73 9.81 -6.07
C VAL A 127 -29.30 8.86 -4.97
N SER A 128 -30.06 7.79 -4.78
CA SER A 128 -29.72 6.73 -3.81
C SER A 128 -28.89 5.65 -4.49
N TYR A 129 -27.87 5.17 -3.80
CA TYR A 129 -26.94 4.18 -4.33
C TYR A 129 -26.33 3.32 -3.23
N GLN A 130 -25.84 2.16 -3.61
CA GLN A 130 -24.99 1.30 -2.79
C GLN A 130 -23.58 1.34 -3.34
N THR A 131 -22.62 1.59 -2.45
CA THR A 131 -21.19 1.49 -2.74
C THR A 131 -20.62 0.21 -2.13
N LYS A 132 -19.74 -0.43 -2.87
CA LYS A 132 -18.91 -1.54 -2.40
C LYS A 132 -17.49 -1.31 -2.89
N MET A 133 -16.50 -1.44 -2.01
CA MET A 133 -15.08 -1.27 -2.32
C MET A 133 -14.23 -2.20 -1.46
N GLU A 134 -13.06 -2.55 -1.97
CA GLU A 134 -12.00 -3.18 -1.18
C GLU A 134 -11.16 -2.11 -0.52
N THR A 135 -10.73 -2.36 0.72
CA THR A 135 -9.85 -1.50 1.49
C THR A 135 -8.75 -2.34 2.14
N VAL A 136 -7.73 -1.70 2.74
CA VAL A 136 -6.72 -2.41 3.53
C VAL A 136 -7.33 -3.22 4.68
N ALA A 137 -8.48 -2.79 5.22
CA ALA A 137 -9.25 -3.48 6.25
C ALA A 137 -10.37 -4.40 5.68
N GLY A 138 -10.23 -4.83 4.42
CA GLY A 138 -11.18 -5.70 3.74
C GLY A 138 -12.32 -4.96 3.04
N GLU A 139 -13.34 -5.70 2.66
CA GLU A 139 -14.48 -5.19 1.93
C GLU A 139 -15.33 -4.25 2.78
N LYS A 140 -15.64 -3.06 2.25
CA LYS A 140 -16.62 -2.13 2.84
C LYS A 140 -17.77 -1.90 1.87
N ALA A 141 -18.99 -2.11 2.33
CA ALA A 141 -20.21 -1.81 1.59
C ALA A 141 -21.17 -0.98 2.43
N PHE A 142 -21.81 0.01 1.82
CA PHE A 142 -22.80 0.88 2.48
C PHE A 142 -23.80 1.46 1.49
N TYR A 143 -24.96 1.88 2.00
CA TYR A 143 -25.93 2.67 1.27
C TYR A 143 -25.71 4.15 1.53
N ASN A 144 -25.94 4.97 0.50
CA ASN A 144 -25.81 6.41 0.61
C ASN A 144 -26.77 7.14 -0.33
N GLU A 145 -26.92 8.44 -0.11
CA GLU A 145 -27.71 9.32 -0.94
C GLU A 145 -26.88 10.55 -1.30
N ALA A 146 -26.95 10.96 -2.56
CA ALA A 146 -26.32 12.18 -3.04
C ALA A 146 -27.38 13.21 -3.43
N SER A 147 -27.24 14.43 -2.92
CA SER A 147 -28.06 15.56 -3.32
C SER A 147 -27.44 16.27 -4.53
N LEU A 148 -28.23 16.55 -5.55
CA LEU A 148 -27.80 17.31 -6.73
C LEU A 148 -28.70 18.51 -6.94
N VAL A 149 -28.12 19.59 -7.45
CA VAL A 149 -28.81 20.81 -7.82
C VAL A 149 -28.60 21.09 -9.30
N LYS A 150 -29.62 21.71 -9.93
CA LYS A 150 -29.57 22.13 -11.31
C LYS A 150 -29.13 23.59 -11.37
N GLU A 151 -27.95 23.84 -11.92
CA GLU A 151 -27.41 25.21 -12.05
C GLU A 151 -28.06 26.01 -13.18
N LYS A 152 -27.75 27.33 -13.27
CA LYS A 152 -28.35 28.24 -14.24
C LYS A 152 -28.12 27.83 -15.71
N GLY A 153 -27.05 27.09 -16.00
CA GLY A 153 -26.74 26.53 -17.30
C GLY A 153 -27.61 25.32 -17.70
N GLY A 154 -28.36 24.76 -16.76
CA GLY A 154 -29.15 23.55 -16.97
C GLY A 154 -28.45 22.25 -16.59
N ASP A 155 -27.17 22.30 -16.20
CA ASP A 155 -26.37 21.16 -15.78
C ASP A 155 -26.65 20.78 -14.34
N TRP A 156 -26.66 19.48 -14.08
CA TRP A 156 -26.74 18.95 -12.73
C TRP A 156 -25.36 18.93 -12.07
N LYS A 157 -25.28 19.43 -10.82
CA LYS A 157 -24.08 19.42 -10.00
C LYS A 157 -24.35 18.76 -8.65
N LEU A 158 -23.34 18.08 -8.13
CA LEU A 158 -23.36 17.39 -6.85
C LEU A 158 -23.19 18.38 -5.70
N VAL A 159 -24.10 18.39 -4.74
CA VAL A 159 -23.90 19.03 -3.45
C VAL A 159 -23.00 18.08 -2.63
N TRP A 160 -21.70 18.38 -2.67
CA TRP A 160 -20.71 17.51 -2.06
C TRP A 160 -20.59 17.75 -0.56
N GLU A 161 -20.54 16.67 0.19
CA GLU A 161 -20.28 16.64 1.64
C GLU A 161 -19.46 15.38 1.99
N PRO A 162 -18.72 15.40 3.11
CA PRO A 162 -17.88 14.27 3.51
C PRO A 162 -18.62 12.94 3.65
N SER A 163 -19.90 12.99 4.02
CA SER A 163 -20.79 11.84 4.09
C SER A 163 -20.90 11.04 2.78
N LEU A 164 -20.54 11.65 1.64
CA LEU A 164 -20.48 10.96 0.35
C LEU A 164 -19.31 9.96 0.26
N ILE A 165 -18.27 10.16 1.06
CA ILE A 165 -17.14 9.22 1.17
C ILE A 165 -17.55 8.05 2.05
N PHE A 166 -17.99 8.34 3.28
CA PHE A 166 -18.59 7.39 4.21
C PHE A 166 -19.79 8.07 4.91
N PRO A 167 -20.94 7.41 5.03
CA PRO A 167 -22.13 8.00 5.65
C PRO A 167 -21.90 8.55 7.07
N GLU A 168 -20.95 7.96 7.77
CA GLU A 168 -20.59 8.31 9.14
C GLU A 168 -19.62 9.50 9.24
N LEU A 169 -18.98 9.92 8.12
CA LEU A 169 -17.96 10.96 8.11
C LEU A 169 -18.57 12.35 8.18
N ARG A 170 -18.16 13.18 9.13
CA ARG A 170 -18.58 14.56 9.31
C ARG A 170 -17.54 15.54 8.74
N GLU A 171 -17.88 16.83 8.69
CA GLU A 171 -17.06 17.88 8.09
C GLU A 171 -15.64 17.93 8.70
N ASP A 172 -15.59 17.92 10.04
CA ASP A 172 -14.36 18.03 10.84
C ASP A 172 -13.65 16.69 11.08
N ASP A 173 -14.26 15.60 10.63
CA ASP A 173 -13.68 14.27 10.84
C ASP A 173 -12.59 13.96 9.81
N ARG A 174 -11.65 13.13 10.26
CA ARG A 174 -10.65 12.48 9.41
C ARG A 174 -10.79 10.96 9.48
N ILE A 175 -10.20 10.28 8.53
CA ILE A 175 -10.07 8.82 8.55
C ILE A 175 -8.71 8.47 9.11
N VAL A 176 -8.69 7.50 10.00
CA VAL A 176 -7.48 6.92 10.60
C VAL A 176 -7.45 5.44 10.27
N VAL A 177 -6.34 4.97 9.76
CA VAL A 177 -6.04 3.55 9.56
C VAL A 177 -5.06 3.13 10.65
N SER A 178 -5.44 2.13 11.42
CA SER A 178 -4.62 1.53 12.47
C SER A 178 -4.21 0.13 12.05
N THR A 179 -2.92 -0.18 12.16
CA THR A 179 -2.40 -1.53 11.95
C THR A 179 -2.42 -2.28 13.29
N VAL A 180 -2.95 -3.50 13.28
CA VAL A 180 -2.93 -4.42 14.41
C VAL A 180 -1.91 -5.51 14.09
N SER A 181 -0.70 -5.36 14.63
CA SER A 181 0.43 -6.23 14.27
C SER A 181 0.18 -7.68 14.64
N ALA A 182 0.48 -8.58 13.71
CA ALA A 182 0.51 -10.01 13.97
C ALA A 182 1.69 -10.36 14.88
N ARG A 183 1.48 -11.31 15.79
CA ARG A 183 2.57 -11.85 16.59
C ARG A 183 3.38 -12.83 15.72
N ARG A 184 4.70 -12.62 15.66
CA ARG A 184 5.59 -13.55 14.97
C ARG A 184 5.61 -14.89 15.68
N GLY A 185 5.55 -16.02 14.96
CA GLY A 185 5.67 -17.37 15.49
C GLY A 185 7.03 -17.61 16.17
N ASN A 186 7.08 -18.48 17.14
CA ASN A 186 8.31 -18.86 17.81
C ASN A 186 9.09 -19.94 17.03
N ILE A 187 10.41 -19.98 17.21
CA ILE A 187 11.24 -21.11 16.81
C ILE A 187 11.61 -21.86 18.08
N LEU A 188 11.23 -23.13 18.14
CA LEU A 188 11.38 -23.99 19.31
C LEU A 188 12.33 -25.15 18.99
N ASP A 189 13.06 -25.60 20.01
CA ASP A 189 13.82 -26.84 19.94
C ASP A 189 12.88 -28.06 19.99
N ARG A 190 13.42 -29.27 19.88
CA ARG A 190 12.66 -30.53 19.94
C ARG A 190 11.92 -30.77 21.27
N ASN A 191 12.31 -30.10 22.32
CA ASN A 191 11.77 -30.19 23.69
C ASN A 191 10.77 -29.08 24.02
N GLY A 192 10.54 -28.16 23.07
CA GLY A 192 9.68 -26.98 23.25
C GLY A 192 10.37 -25.78 23.88
N ASN A 193 11.71 -25.82 24.07
CA ASN A 193 12.45 -24.66 24.55
C ASN A 193 12.60 -23.62 23.43
N GLY A 194 12.54 -22.34 23.77
CA GLY A 194 12.69 -21.25 22.81
C GLY A 194 14.10 -21.16 22.23
N LEU A 195 14.21 -21.10 20.91
CA LEU A 195 15.43 -20.75 20.18
C LEU A 195 15.37 -19.31 19.68
N ALA A 196 14.20 -18.89 19.24
CA ALA A 196 13.86 -17.50 18.94
C ALA A 196 12.38 -17.28 19.33
N VAL A 197 12.12 -16.40 20.27
CA VAL A 197 10.78 -16.22 20.87
C VAL A 197 10.43 -14.75 21.00
N ASN A 198 9.13 -14.46 21.10
CA ASN A 198 8.68 -13.13 21.49
C ASN A 198 8.88 -12.94 22.99
N GLY A 199 9.40 -11.81 23.38
CA GLY A 199 9.71 -11.50 24.77
C GLY A 199 9.83 -10.00 25.01
N THR A 200 10.35 -9.63 26.17
CA THR A 200 10.61 -8.23 26.49
C THR A 200 12.08 -7.91 26.29
N VAL A 201 12.33 -6.87 25.51
CA VAL A 201 13.66 -6.29 25.27
C VAL A 201 13.74 -4.88 25.83
N LEU A 202 14.93 -4.34 25.94
CA LEU A 202 15.16 -2.97 26.35
C LEU A 202 15.33 -2.09 25.12
N GLN A 203 14.43 -1.14 24.93
CA GLN A 203 14.55 -0.10 23.92
C GLN A 203 15.37 1.06 24.47
N VAL A 204 16.56 1.23 23.95
CA VAL A 204 17.43 2.37 24.27
C VAL A 204 17.11 3.51 23.31
N GLY A 205 16.97 4.70 23.82
CA GLY A 205 16.75 5.90 23.02
C GLY A 205 17.13 7.16 23.79
N VAL A 206 16.93 8.30 23.16
CA VAL A 206 17.27 9.60 23.75
C VAL A 206 16.10 10.57 23.68
N VAL A 207 16.08 11.53 24.61
CA VAL A 207 15.21 12.71 24.58
C VAL A 207 16.10 13.92 24.28
N PRO A 208 16.04 14.51 23.07
CA PRO A 208 16.99 15.51 22.60
C PRO A 208 17.13 16.73 23.52
N GLY A 209 16.03 17.22 24.09
CA GLY A 209 16.04 18.36 25.02
C GLY A 209 16.60 18.06 26.40
N LYS A 210 16.86 16.78 26.73
CA LYS A 210 17.54 16.38 27.97
C LYS A 210 19.03 16.12 27.79
N MET A 211 19.54 16.15 26.55
CA MET A 211 20.97 16.08 26.24
C MET A 211 21.67 17.39 26.57
N ASP A 212 22.99 17.38 26.67
CA ASP A 212 23.78 18.61 26.79
C ASP A 212 23.75 19.41 25.46
N GLU A 213 24.06 20.71 25.48
CA GLU A 213 24.11 21.55 24.28
C GLU A 213 25.08 20.99 23.24
N ASP A 214 26.25 20.52 23.69
CA ASP A 214 27.18 19.74 22.87
C ASP A 214 26.82 18.27 22.93
N LYS A 215 26.09 17.78 21.93
CA LYS A 215 25.62 16.39 21.84
C LYS A 215 26.72 15.40 21.44
N THR A 216 27.87 15.88 20.93
CA THR A 216 28.92 15.04 20.33
C THR A 216 29.40 13.95 21.27
N GLY A 217 29.80 14.31 22.50
CA GLY A 217 30.30 13.34 23.47
C GLY A 217 29.24 12.35 23.97
N ALA A 218 27.96 12.70 23.92
CA ALA A 218 26.86 11.79 24.24
C ALA A 218 26.64 10.79 23.08
N ILE A 219 26.62 11.29 21.85
CA ILE A 219 26.47 10.46 20.64
C ILE A 219 27.61 9.45 20.52
N GLU A 220 28.87 9.87 20.73
CA GLU A 220 30.05 9.00 20.69
C GLU A 220 29.94 7.85 21.72
N LYS A 221 29.52 8.15 22.95
CA LYS A 221 29.33 7.13 23.99
C LYS A 221 28.20 6.15 23.66
N ILE A 222 27.07 6.66 23.18
CA ILE A 222 25.93 5.81 22.78
C ILE A 222 26.34 4.92 21.59
N ALA A 223 27.04 5.48 20.61
CA ALA A 223 27.54 4.77 19.44
C ALA A 223 28.43 3.58 19.86
N ALA A 224 29.39 3.82 20.75
CA ALA A 224 30.29 2.79 21.26
C ALA A 224 29.56 1.70 22.07
N GLU A 225 28.61 2.07 22.95
CA GLU A 225 27.88 1.10 23.79
C GLU A 225 26.85 0.30 23.00
N MET A 226 26.25 0.90 21.98
CA MET A 226 25.16 0.25 21.20
C MET A 226 25.62 -0.37 19.90
N ASP A 227 26.93 -0.33 19.59
CA ASP A 227 27.49 -0.78 18.31
C ASP A 227 26.70 -0.15 17.14
N MET A 228 26.66 1.19 17.14
CA MET A 228 26.05 2.03 16.13
C MET A 228 27.09 3.04 15.63
N THR A 229 26.88 3.56 14.43
CA THR A 229 27.65 4.72 13.98
C THR A 229 27.04 6.03 14.49
N GLU A 230 27.86 7.04 14.64
CA GLU A 230 27.38 8.39 15.03
C GLU A 230 26.40 8.94 13.98
N GLU A 231 26.67 8.69 12.68
CA GLU A 231 25.80 9.08 11.55
C GLU A 231 24.40 8.45 11.63
N GLU A 232 24.29 7.19 12.03
CA GLU A 232 22.99 6.55 12.25
C GLU A 232 22.20 7.22 13.36
N ILE A 233 22.86 7.57 14.46
CA ILE A 233 22.22 8.27 15.58
C ILE A 233 21.79 9.68 15.15
N GLU A 234 22.66 10.44 14.49
CA GLU A 234 22.37 11.78 13.99
C GLU A 234 21.22 11.77 12.99
N THR A 235 21.19 10.78 12.08
CA THR A 235 20.10 10.61 11.13
C THR A 235 18.76 10.43 11.83
N LYS A 236 18.71 9.59 12.88
CA LYS A 236 17.48 9.38 13.68
C LYS A 236 17.08 10.67 14.42
N LEU A 237 18.02 11.42 14.96
CA LEU A 237 17.77 12.67 15.67
C LEU A 237 17.34 13.83 14.76
N SER A 238 17.72 13.81 13.49
CA SER A 238 17.36 14.83 12.50
C SER A 238 16.03 14.62 11.81
N ALA A 239 15.31 13.53 12.12
CA ALA A 239 14.03 13.21 11.50
C ALA A 239 12.97 14.30 11.78
N ALA A 240 12.15 14.62 10.80
CA ALA A 240 11.20 15.75 10.83
C ALA A 240 10.18 15.73 11.99
N TRP A 241 9.92 14.56 12.56
CA TRP A 241 9.00 14.37 13.69
C TRP A 241 9.67 14.57 15.07
N VAL A 242 11.00 14.64 15.10
CA VAL A 242 11.77 14.78 16.36
C VAL A 242 11.66 16.18 16.92
N THR A 243 11.29 16.25 18.19
CA THR A 243 11.26 17.49 18.97
C THR A 243 12.03 17.29 20.28
N ASP A 244 12.29 18.34 21.01
CA ASP A 244 13.10 18.32 22.23
C ASP A 244 12.52 17.37 23.31
N ASP A 245 11.20 17.22 23.38
CA ASP A 245 10.53 16.43 24.43
C ASP A 245 10.18 14.99 24.01
N VAL A 246 10.46 14.62 22.76
CA VAL A 246 10.09 13.30 22.21
C VAL A 246 11.17 12.27 22.50
N PHE A 247 10.78 11.07 22.93
CA PHE A 247 11.68 9.92 22.99
C PHE A 247 12.00 9.42 21.59
N VAL A 248 13.28 9.45 21.20
CA VAL A 248 13.77 8.95 19.92
C VAL A 248 14.40 7.58 20.14
N PRO A 249 13.75 6.49 19.67
CA PRO A 249 14.29 5.15 19.81
C PRO A 249 15.51 4.95 18.89
N LEU A 250 16.60 4.44 19.46
CA LEU A 250 17.83 4.17 18.72
C LEU A 250 17.95 2.69 18.34
N LYS A 251 18.11 1.82 19.34
CA LYS A 251 18.31 0.38 19.16
C LYS A 251 17.77 -0.39 20.35
N SER A 252 17.32 -1.63 20.11
CA SER A 252 16.94 -2.54 21.21
C SER A 252 18.13 -3.39 21.65
N MET A 253 18.11 -3.84 22.92
CA MET A 253 19.07 -4.78 23.45
C MET A 253 18.40 -5.81 24.37
N ALA A 254 19.04 -6.96 24.58
CA ALA A 254 18.58 -7.96 25.53
C ALA A 254 18.63 -7.43 26.97
N LYS A 255 17.74 -7.93 27.81
CA LYS A 255 17.81 -7.71 29.26
C LYS A 255 18.95 -8.51 29.91
N GLY A 256 19.45 -8.00 31.04
CA GLY A 256 20.36 -8.72 31.92
C GLY A 256 21.83 -8.28 31.83
N ASN A 257 22.14 -7.25 31.07
CA ASN A 257 23.45 -6.59 31.10
C ASN A 257 23.38 -5.29 31.93
N GLU A 258 23.25 -5.42 33.25
CA GLU A 258 23.09 -4.28 34.18
C GLU A 258 24.24 -3.27 34.06
N GLU A 259 25.47 -3.72 33.78
CA GLU A 259 26.62 -2.82 33.63
C GLU A 259 26.47 -1.94 32.37
N LYS A 260 26.04 -2.51 31.25
CA LYS A 260 25.79 -1.76 30.03
C LYS A 260 24.61 -0.81 30.19
N GLU A 261 23.54 -1.25 30.86
CA GLU A 261 22.38 -0.41 31.18
C GLU A 261 22.79 0.80 32.00
N GLN A 262 23.63 0.60 33.07
CA GLN A 262 24.12 1.70 33.89
C GLN A 262 24.98 2.67 33.10
N ARG A 263 25.95 2.19 32.27
CA ARG A 263 26.79 3.09 31.46
C ARG A 263 25.97 3.92 30.48
N LEU A 264 24.91 3.33 29.90
CA LEU A 264 24.00 4.07 29.02
C LEU A 264 23.18 5.12 29.79
N LEU A 265 22.67 4.78 30.99
CA LEU A 265 21.89 5.71 31.82
C LEU A 265 22.73 6.86 32.41
N GLU A 266 24.06 6.71 32.50
CA GLU A 266 24.98 7.81 32.83
C GLU A 266 25.06 8.87 31.74
N VAL A 267 24.71 8.54 30.48
CA VAL A 267 24.69 9.49 29.36
C VAL A 267 23.42 10.34 29.47
N LYS A 268 23.59 11.63 29.63
CA LYS A 268 22.49 12.57 29.80
C LYS A 268 21.58 12.59 28.57
N GLY A 269 20.29 12.47 28.81
CA GLY A 269 19.27 12.38 27.76
C GLY A 269 18.92 10.96 27.33
N VAL A 270 19.74 9.95 27.68
CA VAL A 270 19.41 8.56 27.42
C VAL A 270 18.26 8.11 28.32
N MET A 271 17.36 7.35 27.74
CA MET A 271 16.29 6.65 28.43
C MET A 271 16.22 5.20 27.93
N ILE A 272 15.90 4.30 28.84
CA ILE A 272 15.69 2.88 28.55
C ILE A 272 14.26 2.53 28.96
N SER A 273 13.51 1.90 28.05
CA SER A 273 12.17 1.42 28.31
C SER A 273 12.01 -0.03 27.88
N GLU A 274 11.15 -0.76 28.59
CA GLU A 274 10.78 -2.11 28.17
C GLU A 274 9.82 -2.07 27.00
N THR A 275 10.06 -2.93 26.00
CA THR A 275 9.18 -3.12 24.85
C THR A 275 9.12 -4.58 24.46
N GLU A 276 8.08 -4.96 23.71
CA GLU A 276 8.04 -6.27 23.07
C GLU A 276 9.10 -6.36 21.97
N GLY A 277 9.75 -7.51 21.84
CA GLY A 277 10.76 -7.74 20.82
C GLY A 277 11.09 -9.21 20.64
N ARG A 278 12.06 -9.48 19.76
CA ARG A 278 12.55 -10.84 19.52
C ARG A 278 13.69 -11.15 20.46
N VAL A 279 13.63 -12.31 21.10
CA VAL A 279 14.64 -12.79 22.06
C VAL A 279 15.20 -14.12 21.58
N TYR A 280 16.51 -14.25 21.66
CA TYR A 280 17.26 -15.44 21.26
C TYR A 280 17.97 -16.04 22.48
N PRO A 281 17.33 -16.98 23.22
CA PRO A 281 17.81 -17.46 24.52
C PRO A 281 19.21 -18.11 24.50
N LEU A 282 19.62 -18.66 23.34
CA LEU A 282 20.95 -19.24 23.22
C LEU A 282 22.06 -18.21 22.89
N GLY A 283 21.68 -16.94 22.63
CA GLY A 283 22.65 -15.93 22.25
C GLY A 283 23.56 -16.38 21.11
N ALA A 284 24.86 -16.17 21.25
CA ALA A 284 25.86 -16.55 20.25
C ALA A 284 25.87 -18.06 19.92
N ALA A 285 25.50 -18.94 20.86
CA ALA A 285 25.43 -20.38 20.59
C ALA A 285 24.37 -20.76 19.56
N GLY A 286 23.36 -19.91 19.37
CA GLY A 286 22.29 -20.07 18.38
C GLY A 286 22.42 -19.18 17.16
N GLY A 287 23.30 -18.19 17.16
CA GLY A 287 23.29 -17.08 16.20
C GLY A 287 23.24 -17.49 14.74
N HIS A 288 24.16 -18.32 14.29
CA HIS A 288 24.17 -18.80 12.90
C HIS A 288 23.01 -19.73 12.56
N LEU A 289 22.47 -20.47 13.54
CA LEU A 289 21.35 -21.37 13.36
C LEU A 289 20.03 -20.60 13.25
N THR A 290 19.73 -19.78 14.25
CA THR A 290 18.47 -19.03 14.29
C THR A 290 18.46 -17.87 13.30
N GLY A 291 19.61 -17.25 13.08
CA GLY A 291 19.67 -15.95 12.42
C GLY A 291 19.05 -14.88 13.32
N TYR A 292 18.58 -13.82 12.73
CA TYR A 292 18.00 -12.66 13.42
C TYR A 292 16.93 -11.97 12.56
N VAL A 293 16.13 -11.12 13.19
CA VAL A 293 15.20 -10.23 12.52
C VAL A 293 15.69 -8.79 12.61
N GLN A 294 15.36 -7.99 11.60
CA GLN A 294 15.58 -6.53 11.60
C GLN A 294 14.39 -5.81 10.96
N PRO A 295 14.25 -4.51 11.18
CA PRO A 295 13.33 -3.68 10.40
C PRO A 295 13.59 -3.87 8.89
N ILE A 296 12.52 -3.89 8.12
CA ILE A 296 12.60 -3.99 6.66
C ILE A 296 13.27 -2.74 6.08
N SER A 297 14.21 -2.90 5.12
CA SER A 297 14.81 -1.76 4.44
C SER A 297 13.85 -1.18 3.38
N ALA A 298 14.14 0.03 2.90
CA ALA A 298 13.32 0.66 1.85
C ALA A 298 13.33 -0.16 0.55
N GLU A 299 14.48 -0.75 0.18
CA GLU A 299 14.61 -1.60 -1.00
C GLU A 299 13.82 -2.90 -0.85
N GLU A 300 13.92 -3.56 0.32
CA GLU A 300 13.14 -4.76 0.61
C GLU A 300 11.63 -4.48 0.64
N LEU A 301 11.23 -3.32 1.15
CA LEU A 301 9.84 -2.91 1.17
C LEU A 301 9.28 -2.70 -0.23
N GLU A 302 10.04 -2.07 -1.14
CA GLU A 302 9.64 -1.90 -2.53
C GLU A 302 9.38 -3.25 -3.22
N GLU A 303 10.23 -4.26 -2.96
CA GLU A 303 10.07 -5.59 -3.53
C GLU A 303 8.94 -6.41 -2.88
N LYS A 304 8.69 -6.22 -1.58
CA LYS A 304 7.84 -7.09 -0.75
C LYS A 304 6.51 -6.45 -0.29
N GLN A 305 6.21 -5.25 -0.72
CA GLN A 305 4.95 -4.57 -0.35
C GLN A 305 3.71 -5.41 -0.70
N SER A 306 3.74 -6.09 -1.84
CA SER A 306 2.66 -6.99 -2.26
C SER A 306 2.51 -8.24 -1.37
N GLU A 307 3.52 -8.57 -0.56
CA GLU A 307 3.50 -9.66 0.42
C GLU A 307 2.97 -9.20 1.80
N GLY A 308 2.46 -7.97 1.91
CA GLY A 308 1.87 -7.38 3.12
C GLY A 308 2.89 -6.84 4.11
N TYR A 309 4.09 -6.44 3.65
CA TYR A 309 5.03 -5.67 4.46
C TYR A 309 4.72 -4.18 4.38
N HIS A 310 5.05 -3.47 5.46
CA HIS A 310 4.95 -2.02 5.60
C HIS A 310 6.18 -1.47 6.35
N GLU A 311 6.34 -0.16 6.41
CA GLU A 311 7.54 0.53 6.93
C GLU A 311 7.99 0.07 8.34
N ASN A 312 7.05 -0.37 9.18
CA ASN A 312 7.36 -0.82 10.55
C ASN A 312 7.47 -2.36 10.65
N SER A 313 7.44 -3.07 9.55
CA SER A 313 7.57 -4.53 9.56
C SER A 313 8.98 -4.95 9.89
N VAL A 314 9.12 -6.10 10.58
CA VAL A 314 10.39 -6.79 10.77
C VAL A 314 10.45 -8.01 9.87
N ILE A 315 11.65 -8.33 9.38
CA ILE A 315 11.90 -9.44 8.47
C ILE A 315 13.09 -10.27 8.93
N GLY A 316 13.03 -11.59 8.76
CA GLY A 316 14.15 -12.49 8.99
C GLY A 316 15.27 -12.26 7.98
N LYS A 317 16.50 -12.01 8.47
CA LYS A 317 17.67 -11.69 7.64
C LYS A 317 18.55 -12.89 7.34
N SER A 318 18.54 -13.89 8.20
CA SER A 318 19.38 -15.08 8.04
C SER A 318 18.82 -16.29 8.81
N GLY A 319 19.46 -17.45 8.68
CA GLY A 319 19.15 -18.64 9.46
C GLY A 319 17.72 -19.14 9.32
N LEU A 320 17.19 -19.69 10.41
CA LEU A 320 15.82 -20.19 10.49
C LEU A 320 14.78 -19.05 10.40
N GLU A 321 15.11 -17.86 10.90
CA GLU A 321 14.23 -16.68 10.79
C GLU A 321 13.93 -16.34 9.33
N LEU A 322 14.94 -16.38 8.45
CA LEU A 322 14.76 -16.15 7.01
C LEU A 322 14.11 -17.36 6.33
N ALA A 323 14.58 -18.57 6.64
CA ALA A 323 14.12 -19.78 5.97
C ALA A 323 12.63 -20.06 6.19
N TYR A 324 12.10 -19.71 7.37
CA TYR A 324 10.71 -19.89 7.76
C TYR A 324 9.92 -18.58 7.81
N GLU A 325 10.39 -17.51 7.18
CA GLU A 325 9.78 -16.19 7.21
C GLU A 325 8.27 -16.23 6.93
N LYS A 326 7.84 -16.94 5.88
CA LYS A 326 6.42 -17.04 5.50
C LYS A 326 5.54 -17.71 6.56
N THR A 327 6.11 -18.64 7.34
CA THR A 327 5.40 -19.34 8.41
C THR A 327 5.36 -18.49 9.68
N LEU A 328 6.49 -17.83 9.97
CA LEU A 328 6.68 -17.08 11.22
C LEU A 328 6.00 -15.71 11.22
N LYS A 329 5.96 -15.01 10.09
CA LYS A 329 5.52 -13.62 10.00
C LYS A 329 4.06 -13.39 10.42
N GLY A 330 3.13 -14.28 10.01
CA GLY A 330 1.70 -14.01 10.13
C GLY A 330 1.18 -12.97 9.12
N SER A 331 0.04 -12.39 9.40
CA SER A 331 -0.59 -11.32 8.60
C SER A 331 -1.20 -10.27 9.51
N ASP A 332 -0.85 -9.01 9.32
CA ASP A 332 -1.38 -7.92 10.10
C ASP A 332 -2.87 -7.71 9.86
N GLY A 333 -3.55 -7.30 10.92
CA GLY A 333 -4.90 -6.79 10.88
C GLY A 333 -4.91 -5.27 10.65
N TYR A 334 -6.06 -4.76 10.25
CA TYR A 334 -6.24 -3.33 10.00
C TYR A 334 -7.61 -2.88 10.49
N GLU A 335 -7.67 -1.69 11.05
CA GLU A 335 -8.90 -1.05 11.47
C GLU A 335 -8.98 0.35 10.87
N ILE A 336 -10.14 0.71 10.31
CA ILE A 336 -10.40 2.03 9.75
C ILE A 336 -11.43 2.72 10.63
N TYR A 337 -11.07 3.88 11.18
CA TYR A 337 -11.93 4.69 12.04
C TYR A 337 -12.21 6.07 11.47
N THR A 338 -13.34 6.66 11.84
CA THR A 338 -13.46 8.11 11.86
C THR A 338 -12.82 8.64 13.15
N ALA A 339 -12.17 9.79 13.06
CA ALA A 339 -11.59 10.47 14.21
C ALA A 339 -11.91 11.98 14.18
N ASP A 340 -11.95 12.61 15.33
CA ASP A 340 -12.07 14.05 15.45
C ASP A 340 -10.74 14.78 15.11
N GLN A 341 -10.78 16.12 15.16
CA GLN A 341 -9.58 16.96 14.90
C GLN A 341 -8.43 16.69 15.89
N ASN A 342 -8.73 16.22 17.10
CA ASN A 342 -7.73 15.87 18.12
C ASN A 342 -7.19 14.44 17.98
N GLY A 343 -7.64 13.70 16.96
CA GLY A 343 -7.23 12.32 16.72
C GLY A 343 -7.95 11.28 17.58
N ARG A 344 -9.02 11.66 18.31
CA ARG A 344 -9.81 10.68 19.07
C ARG A 344 -10.70 9.90 18.12
N THR A 345 -10.55 8.60 18.10
CA THR A 345 -11.36 7.68 17.31
C THR A 345 -12.82 7.71 17.74
N LYS A 346 -13.75 7.67 16.78
CA LYS A 346 -15.19 7.72 17.00
C LYS A 346 -15.89 6.44 16.57
N ILE A 347 -15.87 6.14 15.27
CA ILE A 347 -16.66 5.06 14.68
C ILE A 347 -15.73 4.14 13.90
N LEU A 348 -15.79 2.84 14.19
CA LEU A 348 -15.13 1.80 13.40
C LEU A 348 -15.91 1.59 12.09
N LEU A 349 -15.24 1.82 10.97
CA LEU A 349 -15.82 1.69 9.64
C LEU A 349 -15.59 0.30 9.03
N ALA A 350 -14.40 -0.23 9.20
CA ALA A 350 -14.02 -1.57 8.73
C ALA A 350 -12.91 -2.14 9.62
N ALA A 351 -12.86 -3.46 9.72
CA ALA A 351 -11.79 -4.17 10.41
C ALA A 351 -11.46 -5.47 9.66
N LYS A 352 -10.18 -5.77 9.61
CA LYS A 352 -9.61 -7.06 9.20
C LYS A 352 -8.83 -7.61 10.37
N GLU A 353 -9.22 -8.78 10.84
CA GLU A 353 -8.52 -9.47 11.93
C GLU A 353 -7.09 -9.82 11.51
N LYS A 354 -6.17 -9.74 12.48
CA LYS A 354 -4.80 -10.23 12.30
C LYS A 354 -4.76 -11.75 12.34
N GLU A 355 -3.79 -12.33 11.68
CA GLU A 355 -3.48 -13.76 11.76
C GLU A 355 -2.05 -13.90 12.30
N ASP A 356 -1.89 -14.40 13.51
CA ASP A 356 -0.58 -14.61 14.12
C ASP A 356 0.22 -15.68 13.36
N GLY A 357 1.54 -15.51 13.31
CA GLY A 357 2.47 -16.48 12.73
C GLY A 357 2.47 -17.80 13.48
N GLN A 358 2.82 -18.87 12.78
CA GLN A 358 2.85 -20.22 13.34
C GLN A 358 4.22 -20.51 13.95
N ASP A 359 4.24 -21.22 15.07
CA ASP A 359 5.46 -21.70 15.69
C ASP A 359 6.11 -22.81 14.83
N VAL A 360 7.45 -22.82 14.79
CA VAL A 360 8.26 -23.81 14.09
C VAL A 360 9.07 -24.60 15.10
N THR A 361 8.86 -25.91 15.17
CA THR A 361 9.68 -26.79 16.01
C THR A 361 10.72 -27.50 15.14
N VAL A 362 11.99 -27.42 15.54
CA VAL A 362 13.11 -28.07 14.85
C VAL A 362 13.66 -29.23 15.64
N THR A 363 14.51 -30.05 15.02
CA THR A 363 15.11 -31.24 15.65
C THR A 363 16.30 -30.94 16.58
N ILE A 364 16.73 -29.69 16.62
CA ILE A 364 17.81 -29.21 17.50
C ILE A 364 17.44 -29.45 18.97
N ASP A 365 18.43 -29.81 19.75
CA ASP A 365 18.39 -29.86 21.21
C ASP A 365 19.21 -28.69 21.75
N ALA A 366 18.53 -27.74 22.40
CA ALA A 366 19.16 -26.51 22.90
C ALA A 366 20.33 -26.79 23.87
N ALA A 367 20.22 -27.80 24.70
CA ALA A 367 21.28 -28.16 25.63
C ALA A 367 22.53 -28.72 24.91
N ILE A 368 22.31 -29.56 23.88
CA ILE A 368 23.44 -30.11 23.05
C ILE A 368 24.06 -28.96 22.24
N GLN A 369 23.24 -28.06 21.68
CA GLN A 369 23.72 -26.89 20.93
C GLN A 369 24.60 -26.00 21.81
N GLN A 370 24.15 -25.67 23.01
CA GLN A 370 24.87 -24.84 23.97
C GLN A 370 26.22 -25.52 24.38
N LYS A 371 26.17 -26.81 24.71
CA LYS A 371 27.39 -27.56 25.09
C LYS A 371 28.40 -27.64 23.95
N ALA A 372 27.97 -27.88 22.73
CA ALA A 372 28.86 -27.89 21.57
C ALA A 372 29.52 -26.52 21.36
N TYR A 373 28.73 -25.41 21.47
CA TYR A 373 29.29 -24.06 21.37
C TYR A 373 30.33 -23.78 22.45
N GLU A 374 30.09 -24.10 23.70
CA GLU A 374 31.03 -23.92 24.82
C GLU A 374 32.38 -24.61 24.59
N GLN A 375 32.41 -25.72 23.83
CA GLN A 375 33.64 -26.41 23.53
C GLN A 375 34.46 -25.75 22.42
N PHE A 376 33.82 -25.01 21.52
CA PHE A 376 34.45 -24.44 20.31
C PHE A 376 34.52 -22.92 20.29
N GLN A 377 33.92 -22.22 21.29
CA GLN A 377 33.79 -20.74 21.25
C GLN A 377 35.13 -19.98 21.18
N GLY A 378 36.26 -20.64 21.54
CA GLY A 378 37.61 -20.06 21.42
C GLY A 378 38.31 -20.32 20.08
N ASP A 379 37.74 -21.12 19.22
CA ASP A 379 38.34 -21.61 17.97
C ASP A 379 37.50 -21.22 16.75
N ALA A 380 38.10 -21.20 15.57
CA ALA A 380 37.36 -21.16 14.31
C ALA A 380 36.99 -22.61 13.94
N ALA A 381 35.75 -23.00 14.25
CA ALA A 381 35.31 -24.38 14.14
C ALA A 381 33.85 -24.50 13.66
N MET A 382 33.49 -25.70 13.21
CA MET A 382 32.14 -26.10 12.89
C MET A 382 31.88 -27.50 13.48
N ALA A 383 30.71 -27.66 14.12
CA ALA A 383 30.28 -28.95 14.67
C ALA A 383 28.84 -29.26 14.28
N VAL A 384 28.58 -30.48 13.84
CA VAL A 384 27.26 -31.01 13.53
C VAL A 384 27.02 -32.28 14.31
N SER A 385 25.97 -32.33 15.14
CA SER A 385 25.57 -33.55 15.84
C SER A 385 24.34 -34.15 15.16
N ILE A 386 24.41 -35.41 14.77
CA ILE A 386 23.34 -36.10 14.05
C ILE A 386 22.96 -37.37 14.79
N ASN A 387 21.65 -37.60 14.96
CA ASN A 387 21.15 -38.88 15.45
C ASN A 387 21.35 -39.95 14.37
N PRO A 388 22.22 -40.99 14.58
CA PRO A 388 22.53 -41.95 13.54
C PRO A 388 21.37 -42.89 13.15
N LYS A 389 20.32 -42.96 13.99
CA LYS A 389 19.14 -43.80 13.74
C LYS A 389 18.05 -43.07 12.95
N THR A 390 17.88 -41.77 13.18
CA THR A 390 16.81 -40.98 12.59
C THR A 390 17.27 -40.02 11.51
N GLY A 391 18.58 -39.68 11.51
CA GLY A 391 19.13 -38.61 10.65
C GLY A 391 18.83 -37.18 11.13
N GLU A 392 18.19 -37.04 12.27
CA GLU A 392 17.87 -35.69 12.83
C GLU A 392 19.13 -34.96 13.24
N VAL A 393 19.22 -33.70 12.88
CA VAL A 393 20.27 -32.77 13.34
C VAL A 393 19.97 -32.31 14.75
N MET A 394 20.80 -32.66 15.72
CA MET A 394 20.62 -32.34 17.14
C MET A 394 21.33 -31.04 17.54
N ALA A 395 22.44 -30.70 16.86
CA ALA A 395 23.14 -29.45 17.02
C ALA A 395 23.86 -29.07 15.73
N LEU A 396 23.96 -27.75 15.49
CA LEU A 396 24.64 -27.13 14.36
C LEU A 396 25.33 -25.86 14.84
N VAL A 397 26.63 -25.93 15.11
CA VAL A 397 27.44 -24.85 15.66
C VAL A 397 28.48 -24.39 14.64
N SER A 398 28.65 -23.07 14.57
CA SER A 398 29.75 -22.44 13.84
C SER A 398 30.36 -21.35 14.69
N THR A 399 31.69 -21.28 14.76
CA THR A 399 32.45 -20.26 15.53
C THR A 399 33.56 -19.67 14.62
N PRO A 400 33.89 -18.37 14.75
CA PRO A 400 33.29 -17.41 15.70
C PRO A 400 31.82 -17.15 15.38
N ALA A 401 31.01 -16.85 16.40
CA ALA A 401 29.60 -16.58 16.28
C ALA A 401 29.26 -15.16 16.77
N TYR A 402 28.10 -14.67 16.39
CA TYR A 402 27.50 -13.42 16.84
C TYR A 402 26.29 -13.69 17.73
N ASP A 403 25.98 -12.77 18.65
CA ASP A 403 24.73 -12.83 19.40
C ASP A 403 23.62 -12.11 18.62
N PRO A 404 22.55 -12.81 18.21
CA PRO A 404 21.44 -12.18 17.47
C PRO A 404 20.62 -11.19 18.30
N ASN A 405 20.80 -11.13 19.61
CA ASN A 405 20.19 -10.12 20.47
C ASN A 405 20.86 -8.73 20.37
N GLU A 406 21.99 -8.64 19.67
CA GLU A 406 22.77 -7.39 19.53
C GLU A 406 22.53 -6.65 18.20
N PHE A 407 21.61 -7.14 17.35
CA PHE A 407 21.31 -6.54 16.04
C PHE A 407 20.16 -5.55 16.03
#